data_aea50713ef7ee18899090400322e0fda
#
_entry.id   aea50713ef7ee18899090400322e0fda
#
_cell.length_a   1.000
_cell.length_b   1.000
_cell.length_c   1.000
_cell.angle_alpha   90.00
_cell.angle_beta   90.00
_cell.angle_gamma   90.00
#
_symmetry.space_group_name_H-M   'P 1'
#
loop_
_entity.id
_entity.type
_entity.pdbx_description
1 polymer ?
#
loop_
_entity_poly.entity_id
_entity_poly.type
_entity_poly.pdbx_seq_one_letter_code
_entity_poly.pdbx_strand_id
1 'polypeptide(L)'
;IAFTFDTTTLIKGKNGTGKTTLALESLLFALYGYTPKKSLKNLPNRNTKRKDCLVTVEIETNGKLYQITRKQPIQITIYEGKKEISKEWANSECQRFINNICGTIDYWKNLRLIDKNLDSKVLEQGPTTLKKLLFSTSDSMFNNVKDGLMEIKRDRDKYNKDNVSTNSYYPSEKRLKVLKSESVQLQSRWDEENKEVVTIQTELRRIDNIISQQQRSKQTNETNLNQLTQYTTCYACKRDLNDDKRQSMVKEIETNIKGSDGIIKEQTNQRSEVQTNLNESQSLRDLLMKKKTYARELTIKLENRIKLKDYKYTNEDVLVIKEAIKELDNLTTYYLTESVKVLEPIINSILLKIGFEAEFKVDDKNKFSIVLHKEGADYTYDDLSDGQKLVMQIAFKLSLLMEQGESGLVIADEGLSSLDSDNLLHIIKIFEDLPFQLFIILHNFDNVPEGVKIINLNEEETNG
;
A
#
# COMPACT_ATOMS: atom_id res chain seq x y z
N ILE A 1 -28.92 3.11 11.43
CA ILE A 1 -28.90 2.29 10.20
C ILE A 1 -27.61 1.49 10.27
N ALA A 2 -27.68 0.19 10.00
CA ALA A 2 -26.52 -0.72 9.94
C ALA A 2 -26.48 -1.39 8.57
N PHE A 3 -25.28 -1.48 8.00
CA PHE A 3 -25.03 -2.15 6.73
C PHE A 3 -23.85 -3.12 6.86
N THR A 4 -23.97 -4.25 6.19
CA THR A 4 -22.91 -5.23 6.05
C THR A 4 -22.43 -5.19 4.60
N PHE A 5 -21.14 -5.14 4.40
CA PHE A 5 -20.50 -5.03 3.10
C PHE A 5 -19.80 -6.33 2.74
N ASP A 6 -19.90 -6.73 1.47
CA ASP A 6 -19.21 -7.90 0.91
C ASP A 6 -17.93 -7.47 0.15
N THR A 7 -17.24 -8.43 -0.47
CA THR A 7 -15.97 -8.20 -1.18
C THR A 7 -16.08 -7.08 -2.20
N THR A 8 -17.15 -7.08 -3.03
CA THR A 8 -17.48 -5.95 -3.90
C THR A 8 -18.90 -5.50 -3.61
N THR A 9 -19.06 -4.24 -3.23
CA THR A 9 -20.35 -3.66 -2.87
C THR A 9 -20.61 -2.39 -3.69
N LEU A 10 -21.69 -2.38 -4.47
CA LEU A 10 -22.19 -1.22 -5.18
C LEU A 10 -23.27 -0.52 -4.37
N ILE A 11 -23.06 0.76 -4.09
CA ILE A 11 -24.02 1.61 -3.40
C ILE A 11 -24.65 2.56 -4.42
N LYS A 12 -25.93 2.35 -4.71
CA LYS A 12 -26.67 3.16 -5.67
C LYS A 12 -27.85 3.90 -5.03
N GLY A 13 -28.27 4.98 -5.66
CA GLY A 13 -29.40 5.81 -5.21
C GLY A 13 -29.39 7.17 -5.88
N LYS A 14 -30.49 7.90 -5.79
CA LYS A 14 -30.63 9.28 -6.33
C LYS A 14 -29.62 10.23 -5.67
N ASN A 15 -29.41 11.40 -6.32
CA ASN A 15 -28.59 12.44 -5.73
C ASN A 15 -29.19 12.91 -4.38
N GLY A 16 -28.35 13.03 -3.37
CA GLY A 16 -28.78 13.47 -2.04
C GLY A 16 -29.29 12.37 -1.11
N THR A 17 -29.37 11.10 -1.52
CA THR A 17 -29.81 9.98 -0.64
C THR A 17 -28.77 9.58 0.42
N GLY A 18 -27.61 10.20 0.45
CA GLY A 18 -26.60 9.96 1.47
C GLY A 18 -25.59 8.85 1.14
N LYS A 19 -25.46 8.40 -0.09
CA LYS A 19 -24.50 7.38 -0.53
C LYS A 19 -23.07 7.62 -0.02
N THR A 20 -22.51 8.78 -0.36
CA THR A 20 -21.18 9.20 0.09
C THR A 20 -21.10 9.29 1.61
N THR A 21 -22.17 9.81 2.25
CA THR A 21 -22.21 9.92 3.72
C THR A 21 -22.19 8.55 4.37
N LEU A 22 -22.90 7.57 3.82
CA LEU A 22 -22.94 6.22 4.32
C LEU A 22 -21.60 5.49 4.18
N ALA A 23 -21.04 5.46 2.99
CA ALA A 23 -19.89 4.60 2.69
C ALA A 23 -18.54 5.27 3.00
N LEU A 24 -18.40 6.57 2.73
CA LEU A 24 -17.12 7.26 2.84
C LEU A 24 -17.05 8.16 4.07
N GLU A 25 -17.98 9.13 4.21
CA GLU A 25 -17.89 10.11 5.29
C GLU A 25 -18.03 9.46 6.68
N SER A 26 -18.92 8.47 6.82
CA SER A 26 -19.11 7.75 8.09
C SER A 26 -17.86 6.96 8.48
N LEU A 27 -17.25 6.25 7.51
CA LEU A 27 -16.04 5.50 7.76
C LEU A 27 -14.87 6.41 8.13
N LEU A 28 -14.61 7.46 7.34
CA LEU A 28 -13.53 8.40 7.63
C LEU A 28 -13.76 9.16 8.94
N PHE A 29 -15.03 9.43 9.29
CA PHE A 29 -15.36 10.00 10.59
C PHE A 29 -15.06 9.01 11.72
N ALA A 30 -15.48 7.75 11.62
CA ALA A 30 -15.23 6.75 12.65
C ALA A 30 -13.73 6.53 12.87
N LEU A 31 -12.96 6.38 11.80
CA LEU A 31 -11.53 6.11 11.89
C LEU A 31 -10.70 7.36 12.27
N TYR A 32 -11.01 8.53 11.68
CA TYR A 32 -10.11 9.69 11.77
C TYR A 32 -10.76 10.96 12.31
N GLY A 33 -12.06 10.95 12.57
CA GLY A 33 -12.81 12.16 12.93
C GLY A 33 -12.82 13.19 11.81
N TYR A 34 -12.72 12.74 10.55
CA TYR A 34 -12.61 13.57 9.36
C TYR A 34 -13.79 13.35 8.41
N THR A 35 -14.25 14.41 7.76
CA THR A 35 -15.23 14.36 6.70
C THR A 35 -14.81 15.26 5.54
N PRO A 36 -14.77 14.77 4.29
CA PRO A 36 -14.27 15.53 3.15
C PRO A 36 -15.09 16.79 2.82
N LYS A 37 -16.42 16.69 2.94
CA LYS A 37 -17.36 17.70 2.41
C LYS A 37 -18.06 18.52 3.49
N LYS A 38 -17.99 18.13 4.77
CA LYS A 38 -18.75 18.79 5.85
C LYS A 38 -17.86 19.16 7.01
N SER A 39 -18.11 20.31 7.63
CA SER A 39 -17.51 20.60 8.92
C SER A 39 -18.11 19.67 9.98
N LEU A 40 -17.32 19.26 10.96
CA LEU A 40 -17.77 18.38 12.07
C LEU A 40 -19.00 18.93 12.81
N LYS A 41 -19.20 20.24 12.81
CA LYS A 41 -20.38 20.90 13.42
C LYS A 41 -21.69 20.59 12.67
N ASN A 42 -21.61 20.22 11.40
CA ASN A 42 -22.75 19.97 10.53
C ASN A 42 -23.03 18.47 10.29
N LEU A 43 -22.38 17.59 11.04
CA LEU A 43 -22.56 16.14 10.95
C LEU A 43 -23.92 15.66 11.49
N PRO A 44 -24.44 16.19 12.62
CA PRO A 44 -25.74 15.73 13.12
C PRO A 44 -26.82 15.95 12.05
N ASN A 45 -27.70 14.96 11.93
CA ASN A 45 -28.80 15.03 11.00
C ASN A 45 -29.69 16.25 11.33
N ARG A 46 -29.90 17.13 10.34
CA ARG A 46 -30.68 18.37 10.48
C ARG A 46 -32.13 18.11 10.83
N ASN A 47 -32.65 16.92 10.51
CA ASN A 47 -34.04 16.54 10.75
C ASN A 47 -34.25 15.94 12.16
N THR A 48 -33.20 15.78 12.96
CA THR A 48 -33.29 15.28 14.32
C THR A 48 -32.98 16.38 15.34
N LYS A 49 -33.64 16.32 16.50
CA LYS A 49 -33.34 17.23 17.64
C LYS A 49 -32.01 16.89 18.32
N ARG A 50 -31.36 15.77 17.93
CA ARG A 50 -30.08 15.35 18.49
C ARG A 50 -28.95 16.16 17.91
N LYS A 51 -28.07 16.65 18.76
CA LYS A 51 -26.87 17.40 18.37
C LYS A 51 -25.60 16.51 18.36
N ASP A 52 -25.77 15.22 18.58
CA ASP A 52 -24.68 14.24 18.59
C ASP A 52 -24.66 13.40 17.32
N CYS A 53 -23.51 12.99 16.92
CA CYS A 53 -23.27 12.03 15.84
C CYS A 53 -22.47 10.87 16.43
N LEU A 54 -22.92 9.64 16.19
CA LEU A 54 -22.24 8.43 16.58
C LEU A 54 -22.11 7.52 15.38
N VAL A 55 -20.89 7.05 15.10
CA VAL A 55 -20.62 6.07 14.05
C VAL A 55 -19.80 4.94 14.66
N THR A 56 -20.22 3.72 14.38
CA THR A 56 -19.52 2.50 14.72
C THR A 56 -19.13 1.78 13.43
N VAL A 57 -17.89 1.35 13.34
CA VAL A 57 -17.39 0.50 12.26
C VAL A 57 -16.78 -0.77 12.86
N GLU A 58 -17.02 -1.88 12.18
CA GLU A 58 -16.36 -3.15 12.48
C GLU A 58 -15.37 -3.43 11.36
N ILE A 59 -14.14 -3.73 11.75
CA ILE A 59 -13.05 -4.03 10.83
C ILE A 59 -12.31 -5.29 11.30
N GLU A 60 -11.99 -6.14 10.35
CA GLU A 60 -11.12 -7.28 10.59
C GLU A 60 -9.73 -6.98 10.00
N THR A 61 -8.70 -7.11 10.83
CA THR A 61 -7.31 -6.95 10.40
C THR A 61 -6.41 -7.87 11.22
N ASN A 62 -5.46 -8.51 10.55
CA ASN A 62 -4.54 -9.48 11.16
C ASN A 62 -5.27 -10.61 11.94
N GLY A 63 -6.41 -11.07 11.42
CA GLY A 63 -7.24 -12.11 12.04
C GLY A 63 -7.94 -11.68 13.33
N LYS A 64 -8.02 -10.39 13.62
CA LYS A 64 -8.70 -9.83 14.77
C LYS A 64 -9.82 -8.89 14.35
N LEU A 65 -10.96 -9.01 15.03
CA LEU A 65 -12.12 -8.14 14.82
C LEU A 65 -12.08 -6.97 15.80
N TYR A 66 -12.09 -5.76 15.25
CA TYR A 66 -12.15 -4.52 16.02
C TYR A 66 -13.47 -3.80 15.74
N GLN A 67 -14.12 -3.34 16.82
CA GLN A 67 -15.26 -2.44 16.74
C GLN A 67 -14.81 -1.06 17.21
N ILE A 68 -14.83 -0.08 16.31
CA ILE A 68 -14.42 1.30 16.56
C ILE A 68 -15.66 2.18 16.57
N THR A 69 -15.93 2.81 17.68
CA THR A 69 -17.05 3.75 17.83
C THR A 69 -16.49 5.14 18.08
N ARG A 70 -16.92 6.10 17.25
CA ARG A 70 -16.62 7.53 17.45
C ARG A 70 -17.90 8.31 17.63
N LYS A 71 -17.93 9.13 18.68
CA LYS A 71 -19.02 10.04 19.01
C LYS A 71 -18.55 11.49 18.95
N GLN A 72 -19.46 12.40 18.61
CA GLN A 72 -19.25 13.84 18.73
C GLN A 72 -20.10 14.38 19.89
N PRO A 73 -19.55 15.18 20.84
CA PRO A 73 -18.15 15.62 20.93
C PRO A 73 -17.18 14.46 21.13
N ILE A 74 -15.92 14.64 20.76
CA ILE A 74 -14.94 13.58 20.48
C ILE A 74 -14.80 12.61 21.66
N GLN A 75 -15.33 11.41 21.46
CA GLN A 75 -15.08 10.23 22.28
C GLN A 75 -14.84 9.06 21.35
N ILE A 76 -13.79 8.29 21.61
CA ILE A 76 -13.44 7.10 20.84
C ILE A 76 -13.47 5.90 21.76
N THR A 77 -14.16 4.84 21.35
CA THR A 77 -14.21 3.57 22.07
C THR A 77 -13.82 2.46 21.11
N ILE A 78 -12.92 1.57 21.53
CA ILE A 78 -12.39 0.48 20.72
C ILE A 78 -12.55 -0.84 21.46
N TYR A 79 -13.16 -1.82 20.79
CA TYR A 79 -13.28 -3.19 21.26
C TYR A 79 -12.44 -4.10 20.37
N GLU A 80 -11.74 -5.07 20.97
CA GLU A 80 -11.17 -6.23 20.28
C GLU A 80 -12.05 -7.44 20.63
N GLY A 81 -12.84 -7.91 19.64
CA GLY A 81 -13.91 -8.86 19.91
C GLY A 81 -14.92 -8.33 20.92
N LYS A 82 -15.03 -8.98 22.07
CA LYS A 82 -15.94 -8.56 23.17
C LYS A 82 -15.28 -7.69 24.23
N LYS A 83 -13.97 -7.47 24.17
CA LYS A 83 -13.19 -6.75 25.19
C LYS A 83 -12.95 -5.32 24.77
N GLU A 84 -13.37 -4.36 25.61
CA GLU A 84 -12.98 -2.96 25.43
C GLU A 84 -11.49 -2.78 25.79
N ILE A 85 -10.69 -2.33 24.80
CA ILE A 85 -9.25 -2.12 24.97
C ILE A 85 -8.90 -0.66 25.22
N SER A 86 -9.81 0.27 24.92
CA SER A 86 -9.60 1.71 25.03
C SER A 86 -10.06 2.31 26.37
N LYS A 87 -10.47 1.50 27.35
CA LYS A 87 -11.12 1.97 28.58
C LYS A 87 -10.32 3.03 29.37
N GLU A 88 -8.99 2.92 29.33
CA GLU A 88 -8.07 3.81 30.04
C GLU A 88 -7.27 4.72 29.10
N TRP A 89 -7.55 4.67 27.79
CA TRP A 89 -6.79 5.42 26.80
C TRP A 89 -7.34 6.84 26.60
N ALA A 90 -6.44 7.78 26.42
CA ALA A 90 -6.82 9.09 25.91
C ALA A 90 -7.22 8.98 24.43
N ASN A 91 -8.03 9.93 23.91
CA ASN A 91 -8.43 9.93 22.50
C ASN A 91 -7.24 9.96 21.53
N SER A 92 -6.11 10.57 21.91
CA SER A 92 -4.87 10.58 21.13
C SER A 92 -4.22 9.20 21.04
N GLU A 93 -4.32 8.39 22.06
CA GLU A 93 -3.82 7.02 22.09
C GLU A 93 -4.72 6.11 21.25
N CYS A 94 -6.05 6.26 21.38
CA CYS A 94 -7.01 5.60 20.51
C CYS A 94 -6.73 5.93 19.03
N GLN A 95 -6.48 7.20 18.70
CA GLN A 95 -6.17 7.59 17.32
C GLN A 95 -4.84 7.01 16.84
N ARG A 96 -3.83 6.95 17.70
CA ARG A 96 -2.55 6.30 17.37
C ARG A 96 -2.73 4.82 17.08
N PHE A 97 -3.53 4.14 17.90
CA PHE A 97 -3.87 2.74 17.67
C PHE A 97 -4.59 2.54 16.32
N ILE A 98 -5.61 3.37 16.01
CA ILE A 98 -6.32 3.32 14.73
C ILE A 98 -5.35 3.55 13.57
N ASN A 99 -4.45 4.53 13.68
CA ASN A 99 -3.46 4.78 12.64
C ASN A 99 -2.51 3.59 12.43
N ASN A 100 -2.21 2.85 13.48
CA ASN A 100 -1.34 1.66 13.38
C ASN A 100 -2.02 0.48 12.68
N ILE A 101 -3.33 0.30 12.87
CA ILE A 101 -4.06 -0.84 12.28
C ILE A 101 -4.71 -0.52 10.93
N CYS A 102 -5.02 0.76 10.65
CA CYS A 102 -5.72 1.20 9.44
C CYS A 102 -4.88 2.11 8.53
N GLY A 103 -3.66 2.49 8.95
CA GLY A 103 -2.91 3.55 8.29
C GLY A 103 -3.38 4.96 8.69
N THR A 104 -2.69 5.99 8.23
CA THR A 104 -3.05 7.39 8.49
C THR A 104 -4.15 7.88 7.55
N ILE A 105 -4.79 9.01 7.88
CA ILE A 105 -5.79 9.63 6.99
C ILE A 105 -5.20 10.02 5.63
N ASP A 106 -3.95 10.47 5.59
CA ASP A 106 -3.28 10.83 4.33
C ASP A 106 -2.96 9.59 3.50
N TYR A 107 -2.60 8.48 4.16
CA TYR A 107 -2.47 7.18 3.51
C TYR A 107 -3.79 6.75 2.85
N TRP A 108 -4.91 6.85 3.56
CA TRP A 108 -6.24 6.54 3.03
C TRP A 108 -6.60 7.40 1.82
N LYS A 109 -6.45 8.72 1.92
CA LYS A 109 -6.74 9.64 0.82
C LYS A 109 -5.92 9.34 -0.43
N ASN A 110 -4.67 8.98 -0.24
CA ASN A 110 -3.76 8.80 -1.37
C ASN A 110 -3.85 7.42 -2.00
N LEU A 111 -4.12 6.35 -1.23
CA LEU A 111 -4.05 4.99 -1.74
C LEU A 111 -5.39 4.26 -1.77
N ARG A 112 -6.26 4.46 -0.78
CA ARG A 112 -7.49 3.69 -0.61
C ARG A 112 -8.76 4.39 -1.11
N LEU A 113 -8.67 5.68 -1.44
CA LEU A 113 -9.78 6.46 -1.96
C LEU A 113 -9.58 6.77 -3.44
N ILE A 114 -10.57 6.42 -4.26
CA ILE A 114 -10.70 6.76 -5.67
C ILE A 114 -11.85 7.77 -5.77
N ASP A 115 -11.54 9.07 -5.85
CA ASP A 115 -12.52 10.15 -5.92
C ASP A 115 -12.23 11.03 -7.13
N LYS A 116 -13.26 11.37 -7.90
CA LYS A 116 -13.16 12.18 -9.10
C LYS A 116 -12.42 13.52 -8.91
N ASN A 117 -12.48 14.09 -7.71
CA ASN A 117 -11.87 15.39 -7.41
C ASN A 117 -10.50 15.30 -6.73
N LEU A 118 -10.19 14.17 -6.10
CA LEU A 118 -8.96 13.97 -5.33
C LEU A 118 -7.90 13.18 -6.12
N ASP A 119 -8.35 12.34 -7.05
CA ASP A 119 -7.52 11.31 -7.65
C ASP A 119 -6.68 11.72 -8.86
N SER A 120 -7.06 12.81 -9.53
CA SER A 120 -6.28 13.28 -10.68
C SER A 120 -4.85 13.71 -10.35
N LYS A 121 -4.43 13.58 -9.09
CA LYS A 121 -3.23 14.26 -8.61
C LYS A 121 -2.12 13.38 -8.08
N VAL A 122 -2.30 12.07 -7.85
CA VAL A 122 -1.22 11.26 -7.28
C VAL A 122 -0.04 11.16 -8.24
N LEU A 123 -0.29 10.90 -9.50
CA LEU A 123 0.75 10.87 -10.55
C LEU A 123 1.14 12.29 -11.01
N GLU A 124 0.24 13.27 -10.88
CA GLU A 124 0.48 14.68 -11.22
C GLU A 124 1.18 15.48 -10.10
N GLN A 125 1.12 15.03 -8.85
CA GLN A 125 1.68 15.73 -7.67
C GLN A 125 3.21 15.78 -7.63
N GLY A 126 3.87 15.20 -8.61
CA GLY A 126 5.33 15.23 -8.76
C GLY A 126 6.10 14.28 -7.84
N PRO A 127 7.43 14.26 -7.99
CA PRO A 127 8.30 13.27 -7.35
C PRO A 127 8.21 13.20 -5.83
N THR A 128 7.92 14.33 -5.18
CA THR A 128 7.88 14.43 -3.71
C THR A 128 6.71 13.67 -3.10
N THR A 129 5.54 13.68 -3.75
CA THR A 129 4.37 12.96 -3.24
C THR A 129 4.47 11.47 -3.53
N LEU A 130 4.94 11.11 -4.72
CA LEU A 130 5.26 9.73 -5.07
C LEU A 130 6.28 9.13 -4.10
N LYS A 131 7.32 9.89 -3.77
CA LYS A 131 8.28 9.52 -2.73
C LYS A 131 7.58 9.24 -1.39
N LYS A 132 6.69 10.12 -0.95
CA LYS A 132 5.96 9.93 0.31
C LYS A 132 5.08 8.69 0.30
N LEU A 133 4.46 8.36 -0.82
CA LEU A 133 3.60 7.18 -0.95
C LEU A 133 4.40 5.88 -0.99
N LEU A 134 5.51 5.86 -1.74
CA LEU A 134 6.42 4.72 -1.82
C LEU A 134 7.12 4.43 -0.50
N PHE A 135 7.34 5.48 0.32
CA PHE A 135 8.06 5.37 1.59
C PHE A 135 7.19 5.53 2.82
N SER A 136 5.85 5.42 2.72
CA SER A 136 4.92 5.73 3.82
C SER A 136 5.22 5.02 5.15
N THR A 137 5.90 3.89 5.12
CA THR A 137 6.37 3.15 6.30
C THR A 137 7.84 3.44 6.68
N SER A 138 8.72 3.73 5.71
CA SER A 138 10.14 4.03 5.95
C SER A 138 10.45 5.53 5.96
N ASP A 139 9.56 6.36 5.42
CA ASP A 139 9.75 7.79 5.19
C ASP A 139 9.87 8.61 6.48
N SER A 140 9.15 8.25 7.53
CA SER A 140 9.27 8.92 8.82
C SER A 140 10.69 8.86 9.38
N MET A 141 11.43 7.80 9.07
CA MET A 141 12.78 7.58 9.56
C MET A 141 13.82 8.34 8.76
N PHE A 142 13.75 8.31 7.42
CA PHE A 142 14.67 9.06 6.55
C PHE A 142 14.44 10.57 6.67
N ASN A 143 13.20 11.02 6.69
CA ASN A 143 12.88 12.43 6.89
C ASN A 143 13.26 12.90 8.29
N ASN A 144 13.01 12.13 9.34
CA ASN A 144 13.45 12.47 10.70
C ASN A 144 14.98 12.57 10.80
N VAL A 145 15.73 11.71 10.09
CA VAL A 145 17.19 11.78 10.03
C VAL A 145 17.63 13.03 9.28
N LYS A 146 17.01 13.31 8.13
CA LYS A 146 17.31 14.50 7.31
C LYS A 146 16.95 15.79 8.03
N ASP A 147 15.79 15.84 8.66
CA ASP A 147 15.34 17.00 9.45
C ASP A 147 16.26 17.22 10.66
N GLY A 148 16.66 16.17 11.36
CA GLY A 148 17.63 16.23 12.43
C GLY A 148 18.99 16.74 11.97
N LEU A 149 19.48 16.30 10.80
CA LEU A 149 20.73 16.80 10.22
C LEU A 149 20.60 18.26 9.76
N MET A 150 19.44 18.64 9.23
CA MET A 150 19.18 20.05 8.85
C MET A 150 19.05 20.95 10.08
N GLU A 151 18.47 20.48 11.17
CA GLU A 151 18.38 21.19 12.44
C GLU A 151 19.78 21.43 13.03
N ILE A 152 20.61 20.39 13.08
CA ILE A 152 22.01 20.48 13.50
C ILE A 152 22.77 21.48 12.62
N LYS A 153 22.54 21.47 11.30
CA LYS A 153 23.15 22.43 10.37
C LYS A 153 22.68 23.86 10.65
N ARG A 154 21.38 24.10 10.90
CA ARG A 154 20.82 25.42 11.23
C ARG A 154 21.36 25.96 12.54
N ASP A 155 21.39 25.14 13.58
CA ASP A 155 21.93 25.48 14.89
C ASP A 155 23.40 25.90 14.79
N ARG A 156 24.15 25.16 13.98
CA ARG A 156 25.55 25.49 13.72
C ARG A 156 25.72 26.77 12.93
N ASP A 157 24.94 26.99 11.86
CA ASP A 157 25.03 28.21 11.04
C ASP A 157 24.66 29.43 11.89
N LYS A 158 23.74 29.28 12.85
CA LYS A 158 23.40 30.29 13.84
C LYS A 158 24.57 30.54 14.80
N TYR A 159 25.14 29.46 15.35
CA TYR A 159 26.29 29.54 16.27
C TYR A 159 27.53 30.17 15.62
N ASN A 160 27.84 29.82 14.36
CA ASN A 160 28.96 30.39 13.61
C ASN A 160 28.74 31.87 13.25
N LYS A 161 27.49 32.34 13.10
CA LYS A 161 27.18 33.76 12.93
C LYS A 161 27.46 34.59 14.22
N ASP A 162 27.16 33.98 15.35
CA ASP A 162 27.20 34.65 16.65
C ASP A 162 28.64 34.61 17.28
N ASN A 163 29.51 33.68 16.85
CA ASN A 163 30.83 33.46 17.46
C ASN A 163 31.94 33.22 16.42
N VAL A 164 32.51 34.26 15.89
CA VAL A 164 33.74 34.22 15.10
C VAL A 164 34.93 34.23 16.04
N SER A 165 35.58 33.14 16.21
CA SER A 165 36.97 32.87 16.58
C SER A 165 37.20 31.87 17.73
N THR A 166 38.00 30.95 17.48
CA THR A 166 39.08 30.21 18.16
C THR A 166 38.97 28.68 18.10
N ASN A 167 40.03 28.10 17.52
CA ASN A 167 40.33 26.67 17.51
C ASN A 167 40.56 26.16 18.95
N SER A 168 39.76 25.18 19.41
CA SER A 168 40.15 24.28 20.49
C SER A 168 39.68 22.87 20.17
N TYR A 169 40.64 21.97 20.17
CA TYR A 169 40.47 20.54 19.91
C TYR A 169 40.01 19.84 21.20
N TYR A 170 38.98 19.07 21.14
CA TYR A 170 38.47 18.28 22.27
C TYR A 170 38.59 16.77 22.01
N PRO A 171 39.02 15.92 23.01
CA PRO A 171 39.16 14.48 22.83
C PRO A 171 37.89 13.74 22.42
N SER A 172 36.73 14.36 22.64
CA SER A 172 35.42 13.86 22.23
C SER A 172 35.18 13.88 20.72
N GLU A 173 35.92 14.71 19.94
CA GLU A 173 35.84 14.74 18.48
C GLU A 173 36.36 13.45 17.85
N LYS A 174 37.45 12.92 18.38
CA LYS A 174 37.99 11.64 17.91
C LYS A 174 36.97 10.53 18.06
N ARG A 175 36.23 10.53 19.15
CA ARG A 175 35.17 9.56 19.43
C ARG A 175 33.95 9.80 18.56
N LEU A 176 33.61 11.05 18.30
CA LEU A 176 32.54 11.43 17.39
C LEU A 176 32.85 11.01 15.94
N LYS A 177 34.09 11.24 15.47
CA LYS A 177 34.57 10.79 14.14
C LYS A 177 34.46 9.27 14.01
N VAL A 178 34.88 8.52 15.02
CA VAL A 178 34.79 7.05 15.04
C VAL A 178 33.32 6.60 14.98
N LEU A 179 32.45 7.17 15.80
CA LEU A 179 31.01 6.84 15.80
C LEU A 179 30.32 7.17 14.48
N LYS A 180 30.70 8.30 13.85
CA LYS A 180 30.20 8.67 12.53
C LYS A 180 30.68 7.71 11.44
N SER A 181 31.96 7.28 11.48
CA SER A 181 32.45 6.26 10.53
C SER A 181 31.81 4.90 10.74
N GLU A 182 31.59 4.49 11.99
CA GLU A 182 30.84 3.27 12.31
C GLU A 182 29.38 3.36 11.84
N SER A 183 28.75 4.52 11.96
CA SER A 183 27.38 4.75 11.48
C SER A 183 27.27 4.60 9.96
N VAL A 184 28.27 5.10 9.21
CA VAL A 184 28.33 4.93 7.75
C VAL A 184 28.54 3.46 7.37
N GLN A 185 29.41 2.76 8.07
CA GLN A 185 29.62 1.33 7.82
C GLN A 185 28.37 0.49 8.15
N LEU A 186 27.69 0.82 9.24
CA LEU A 186 26.43 0.17 9.60
C LEU A 186 25.33 0.46 8.56
N GLN A 187 25.32 1.67 7.98
CA GLN A 187 24.43 2.02 6.91
C GLN A 187 24.68 1.15 5.67
N SER A 188 25.93 1.08 5.19
CA SER A 188 26.29 0.28 4.01
C SER A 188 25.91 -1.20 4.18
N ARG A 189 26.19 -1.76 5.35
CA ARG A 189 25.81 -3.15 5.65
C ARG A 189 24.31 -3.36 5.71
N TRP A 190 23.56 -2.39 6.24
CA TRP A 190 22.11 -2.45 6.26
C TRP A 190 21.54 -2.37 4.85
N ASP A 191 22.13 -1.52 3.97
CA ASP A 191 21.71 -1.36 2.58
C ASP A 191 21.94 -2.64 1.77
N GLU A 192 23.08 -3.32 2.01
CA GLU A 192 23.40 -4.62 1.39
C GLU A 192 22.37 -5.68 1.81
N GLU A 193 22.11 -5.80 3.10
CA GLU A 193 21.17 -6.76 3.65
C GLU A 193 19.73 -6.49 3.18
N ASN A 194 19.36 -5.22 3.09
CA ASN A 194 18.04 -4.84 2.60
C ASN A 194 17.85 -5.17 1.11
N LYS A 195 18.91 -5.06 0.29
CA LYS A 195 18.89 -5.54 -1.11
C LYS A 195 18.66 -7.05 -1.16
N GLU A 196 19.34 -7.78 -0.31
CA GLU A 196 19.20 -9.24 -0.23
C GLU A 196 17.78 -9.64 0.15
N VAL A 197 17.18 -8.98 1.14
CA VAL A 197 15.77 -9.17 1.52
C VAL A 197 14.83 -8.95 0.34
N VAL A 198 15.02 -7.88 -0.43
CA VAL A 198 14.20 -7.57 -1.62
C VAL A 198 14.34 -8.65 -2.69
N THR A 199 15.58 -9.12 -2.92
CA THR A 199 15.85 -10.18 -3.90
C THR A 199 15.16 -11.49 -3.51
N ILE A 200 15.27 -11.89 -2.24
CA ILE A 200 14.63 -13.11 -1.72
C ILE A 200 13.11 -12.99 -1.79
N GLN A 201 12.54 -11.83 -1.45
CA GLN A 201 11.10 -11.59 -1.59
C GLN A 201 10.61 -11.71 -3.04
N THR A 202 11.39 -11.23 -3.99
CA THR A 202 11.07 -11.34 -5.41
C THR A 202 11.08 -12.81 -5.86
N GLU A 203 12.04 -13.58 -5.39
CA GLU A 203 12.11 -15.01 -5.65
C GLU A 203 10.92 -15.77 -5.05
N LEU A 204 10.54 -15.46 -3.82
CA LEU A 204 9.34 -16.02 -3.17
C LEU A 204 8.08 -15.76 -4.00
N ARG A 205 7.88 -14.54 -4.46
CA ARG A 205 6.73 -14.19 -5.32
C ARG A 205 6.74 -14.99 -6.63
N ARG A 206 7.91 -15.18 -7.24
CA ARG A 206 8.04 -16.02 -8.43
C ARG A 206 7.61 -17.46 -8.16
N ILE A 207 8.05 -18.03 -7.05
CA ILE A 207 7.68 -19.39 -6.64
C ILE A 207 6.17 -19.47 -6.39
N ASP A 208 5.59 -18.51 -5.66
CA ASP A 208 4.15 -18.45 -5.37
C ASP A 208 3.31 -18.37 -6.66
N ASN A 209 3.77 -17.61 -7.65
CA ASN A 209 3.12 -17.53 -8.96
C ASN A 209 3.15 -18.87 -9.69
N ILE A 210 4.29 -19.58 -9.67
CA ILE A 210 4.41 -20.92 -10.29
C ILE A 210 3.45 -21.89 -9.60
N ILE A 211 3.44 -21.92 -8.27
CA ILE A 211 2.54 -22.78 -7.50
C ILE A 211 1.08 -22.48 -7.87
N SER A 212 0.68 -21.23 -7.87
CA SER A 212 -0.68 -20.81 -8.19
C SER A 212 -1.09 -21.18 -9.62
N GLN A 213 -0.18 -21.00 -10.58
CA GLN A 213 -0.43 -21.40 -11.96
C GLN A 213 -0.62 -22.92 -12.08
N GLN A 214 0.22 -23.71 -11.42
CA GLN A 214 0.12 -25.18 -11.44
C GLN A 214 -1.13 -25.68 -10.73
N GLN A 215 -1.55 -25.05 -9.65
CA GLN A 215 -2.79 -25.35 -8.95
C GLN A 215 -4.02 -25.11 -9.85
N ARG A 216 -4.06 -23.99 -10.58
CA ARG A 216 -5.14 -23.69 -11.54
C ARG A 216 -5.16 -24.72 -12.69
N SER A 217 -3.99 -25.06 -13.23
CA SER A 217 -3.86 -26.08 -14.27
C SER A 217 -4.37 -27.44 -13.79
N LYS A 218 -3.95 -27.86 -12.59
CA LYS A 218 -4.42 -29.07 -11.94
C LYS A 218 -5.94 -29.08 -11.77
N GLN A 219 -6.52 -28.02 -11.22
CA GLN A 219 -7.97 -27.90 -11.01
C GLN A 219 -8.75 -27.99 -12.32
N THR A 220 -8.25 -27.36 -13.39
CA THR A 220 -8.85 -27.46 -14.71
C THR A 220 -8.80 -28.91 -15.22
N ASN A 221 -7.66 -29.58 -15.08
CA ASN A 221 -7.48 -30.97 -15.48
C ASN A 221 -8.38 -31.92 -14.66
N GLU A 222 -8.51 -31.71 -13.37
CA GLU A 222 -9.43 -32.48 -12.50
C GLU A 222 -10.88 -32.29 -12.92
N THR A 223 -11.28 -31.08 -13.26
CA THR A 223 -12.62 -30.79 -13.78
C THR A 223 -12.86 -31.52 -15.11
N ASN A 224 -11.89 -31.46 -16.02
CA ASN A 224 -11.97 -32.15 -17.31
C ASN A 224 -11.99 -33.68 -17.13
N LEU A 225 -11.22 -34.23 -16.20
CA LEU A 225 -11.21 -35.65 -15.85
C LEU A 225 -12.58 -36.10 -15.34
N ASN A 226 -13.17 -35.34 -14.42
CA ASN A 226 -14.50 -35.60 -13.89
C ASN A 226 -15.57 -35.62 -15.01
N GLN A 227 -15.47 -34.68 -15.96
CA GLN A 227 -16.39 -34.67 -17.10
C GLN A 227 -16.22 -35.91 -18.00
N LEU A 228 -14.97 -36.32 -18.29
CA LEU A 228 -14.71 -37.52 -19.09
C LEU A 228 -15.10 -38.82 -18.39
N THR A 229 -15.12 -38.86 -17.06
CA THR A 229 -15.58 -40.02 -16.30
C THR A 229 -17.10 -40.10 -16.21
N GLN A 230 -17.80 -38.97 -16.15
CA GLN A 230 -19.26 -38.90 -16.03
C GLN A 230 -19.99 -38.96 -17.39
N TYR A 231 -19.37 -38.44 -18.46
CA TYR A 231 -20.01 -38.31 -19.78
C TYR A 231 -19.18 -39.00 -20.86
N THR A 232 -19.85 -39.48 -21.91
CA THR A 232 -19.20 -40.06 -23.10
C THR A 232 -18.72 -39.02 -24.13
N THR A 233 -18.87 -37.74 -23.81
CA THR A 233 -18.57 -36.62 -24.72
C THR A 233 -17.26 -35.92 -24.36
N CYS A 234 -16.58 -35.37 -25.36
CA CYS A 234 -15.39 -34.56 -25.18
C CYS A 234 -15.71 -33.25 -24.42
N TYR A 235 -14.94 -32.92 -23.39
CA TYR A 235 -15.12 -31.72 -22.60
C TYR A 235 -14.92 -30.42 -23.42
N ALA A 236 -14.06 -30.45 -24.45
CA ALA A 236 -13.74 -29.28 -25.27
C ALA A 236 -14.72 -29.06 -26.43
N CYS A 237 -14.97 -30.10 -27.26
CA CYS A 237 -15.76 -29.94 -28.49
C CYS A 237 -17.18 -30.56 -28.40
N LYS A 238 -17.53 -31.18 -27.28
CA LYS A 238 -18.84 -31.78 -26.97
C LYS A 238 -19.27 -32.94 -27.91
N ARG A 239 -18.36 -33.48 -28.72
CA ARG A 239 -18.63 -34.65 -29.59
C ARG A 239 -18.50 -35.95 -28.79
N ASP A 240 -19.24 -36.97 -29.19
CA ASP A 240 -19.13 -38.30 -28.60
C ASP A 240 -17.74 -38.88 -28.84
N LEU A 241 -17.19 -39.53 -27.83
CA LEU A 241 -15.90 -40.20 -27.85
C LEU A 241 -16.12 -41.72 -27.80
N ASN A 242 -15.34 -42.45 -28.62
CA ASN A 242 -15.21 -43.88 -28.43
C ASN A 242 -14.36 -44.22 -27.20
N ASP A 243 -14.49 -45.43 -26.66
CA ASP A 243 -13.83 -45.78 -25.39
C ASP A 243 -12.30 -45.67 -25.45
N ASP A 244 -11.68 -46.03 -26.58
CA ASP A 244 -10.23 -45.96 -26.75
C ASP A 244 -9.73 -44.53 -26.67
N LYS A 245 -10.38 -43.57 -27.34
CA LYS A 245 -10.04 -42.16 -27.29
C LYS A 245 -10.28 -41.57 -25.90
N ARG A 246 -11.37 -41.97 -25.24
CA ARG A 246 -11.68 -41.56 -23.89
C ARG A 246 -10.59 -41.99 -22.91
N GLN A 247 -10.19 -43.27 -22.96
CA GLN A 247 -9.13 -43.82 -22.12
C GLN A 247 -7.78 -43.14 -22.39
N SER A 248 -7.46 -42.84 -23.65
CA SER A 248 -6.24 -42.09 -23.99
C SER A 248 -6.23 -40.67 -23.38
N MET A 249 -7.34 -39.95 -23.50
CA MET A 249 -7.50 -38.62 -22.91
C MET A 249 -7.44 -38.62 -21.39
N VAL A 250 -8.06 -39.63 -20.74
CA VAL A 250 -7.98 -39.81 -19.30
C VAL A 250 -6.53 -40.00 -18.85
N LYS A 251 -5.78 -40.92 -19.51
CA LYS A 251 -4.36 -41.13 -19.20
C LYS A 251 -3.51 -39.88 -19.37
N GLU A 252 -3.74 -39.10 -20.42
CA GLU A 252 -3.05 -37.83 -20.67
C GLU A 252 -3.32 -36.84 -19.56
N ILE A 253 -4.60 -36.64 -19.18
CA ILE A 253 -4.98 -35.73 -18.10
C ILE A 253 -4.40 -36.16 -16.75
N GLU A 254 -4.48 -37.47 -16.44
CA GLU A 254 -3.87 -38.00 -15.22
C GLU A 254 -2.34 -37.76 -15.16
N THR A 255 -1.68 -37.90 -16.30
CA THR A 255 -0.26 -37.64 -16.41
C THR A 255 0.03 -36.15 -16.16
N ASN A 256 -0.79 -35.23 -16.71
CA ASN A 256 -0.68 -33.79 -16.52
C ASN A 256 -0.95 -33.40 -15.05
N ILE A 257 -1.94 -34.03 -14.39
CA ILE A 257 -2.20 -33.82 -12.96
C ILE A 257 -0.98 -34.24 -12.13
N LYS A 258 -0.44 -35.44 -12.37
CA LYS A 258 0.78 -35.91 -11.67
C LYS A 258 1.97 -35.01 -11.91
N GLY A 259 2.14 -34.50 -13.13
CA GLY A 259 3.17 -33.54 -13.46
C GLY A 259 3.02 -32.24 -12.67
N SER A 260 1.80 -31.69 -12.61
CA SER A 260 1.51 -30.50 -11.81
C SER A 260 1.75 -30.74 -10.32
N ASP A 261 1.35 -31.91 -9.78
CA ASP A 261 1.62 -32.27 -8.37
C ASP A 261 3.12 -32.34 -8.05
N GLY A 262 3.90 -32.89 -8.97
CA GLY A 262 5.36 -32.94 -8.85
C GLY A 262 5.97 -31.53 -8.74
N ILE A 263 5.57 -30.65 -9.64
CA ILE A 263 6.04 -29.25 -9.65
C ILE A 263 5.58 -28.51 -8.39
N ILE A 264 4.32 -28.64 -7.99
CA ILE A 264 3.79 -28.01 -6.79
C ILE A 264 4.60 -28.45 -5.56
N LYS A 265 4.86 -29.73 -5.42
CA LYS A 265 5.63 -30.26 -4.29
C LYS A 265 7.06 -29.74 -4.27
N GLU A 266 7.74 -29.74 -5.41
CA GLU A 266 9.10 -29.22 -5.55
C GLU A 266 9.15 -27.73 -5.21
N GLN A 267 8.26 -26.94 -5.80
CA GLN A 267 8.21 -25.50 -5.57
C GLN A 267 7.79 -25.17 -4.12
N THR A 268 6.95 -25.97 -3.49
CA THR A 268 6.60 -25.78 -2.07
C THR A 268 7.80 -26.04 -1.15
N ASN A 269 8.63 -27.03 -1.45
CA ASN A 269 9.87 -27.26 -0.71
C ASN A 269 10.85 -26.08 -0.89
N GLN A 270 11.06 -25.66 -2.12
CA GLN A 270 11.90 -24.50 -2.44
C GLN A 270 11.40 -23.23 -1.76
N ARG A 271 10.09 -23.00 -1.76
CA ARG A 271 9.44 -21.90 -1.04
C ARG A 271 9.76 -21.90 0.45
N SER A 272 9.73 -23.07 1.09
CA SER A 272 10.04 -23.20 2.51
C SER A 272 11.50 -22.83 2.82
N GLU A 273 12.43 -23.25 1.97
CA GLU A 273 13.86 -22.90 2.10
C GLU A 273 14.09 -21.39 1.90
N VAL A 274 13.53 -20.83 0.83
CA VAL A 274 13.63 -19.39 0.56
C VAL A 274 12.96 -18.55 1.66
N GLN A 275 11.85 -19.04 2.25
CA GLN A 275 11.20 -18.38 3.38
C GLN A 275 12.09 -18.39 4.64
N THR A 276 12.83 -19.47 4.87
CA THR A 276 13.78 -19.53 5.98
C THR A 276 14.89 -18.51 5.80
N ASN A 277 15.47 -18.44 4.61
CA ASN A 277 16.51 -17.46 4.27
C ASN A 277 15.97 -16.02 4.42
N LEU A 278 14.72 -15.77 4.00
CA LEU A 278 14.07 -14.47 4.20
C LEU A 278 14.00 -14.09 5.68
N ASN A 279 13.59 -15.01 6.54
CA ASN A 279 13.48 -14.75 7.98
C ASN A 279 14.84 -14.44 8.61
N GLU A 280 15.90 -15.13 8.17
CA GLU A 280 17.26 -14.88 8.64
C GLU A 280 17.76 -13.50 8.21
N SER A 281 17.65 -13.16 6.93
CA SER A 281 18.02 -11.84 6.39
C SER A 281 17.20 -10.71 7.01
N GLN A 282 15.91 -10.91 7.23
CA GLN A 282 15.08 -9.93 7.95
C GLN A 282 15.56 -9.73 9.39
N SER A 283 15.90 -10.81 10.09
CA SER A 283 16.41 -10.73 11.46
C SER A 283 17.74 -10.00 11.54
N LEU A 284 18.64 -10.23 10.59
CA LEU A 284 19.92 -9.54 10.49
C LEU A 284 19.73 -8.05 10.16
N ARG A 285 18.87 -7.74 9.21
CA ARG A 285 18.48 -6.35 8.86
C ARG A 285 17.94 -5.60 10.09
N ASP A 286 17.06 -6.23 10.87
CA ASP A 286 16.47 -5.62 12.07
C ASP A 286 17.51 -5.42 13.18
N LEU A 287 18.48 -6.35 13.31
CA LEU A 287 19.61 -6.18 14.23
C LEU A 287 20.51 -5.01 13.81
N LEU A 288 20.82 -4.90 12.52
CA LEU A 288 21.60 -3.79 11.97
C LEU A 288 20.90 -2.46 12.20
N MET A 289 19.56 -2.44 12.04
CA MET A 289 18.73 -1.29 12.34
C MET A 289 18.82 -0.85 13.80
N LYS A 290 18.71 -1.79 14.74
CA LYS A 290 18.86 -1.51 16.19
C LYS A 290 20.24 -0.94 16.51
N LYS A 291 21.30 -1.51 15.96
CA LYS A 291 22.68 -1.02 16.14
C LYS A 291 22.86 0.39 15.58
N LYS A 292 22.31 0.66 14.40
CA LYS A 292 22.30 1.98 13.77
C LYS A 292 21.58 3.01 14.63
N THR A 293 20.37 2.69 15.15
CA THR A 293 19.61 3.57 16.04
C THR A 293 20.40 3.88 17.31
N TYR A 294 21.03 2.87 17.92
CA TYR A 294 21.87 3.06 19.10
C TYR A 294 23.08 3.95 18.82
N ALA A 295 23.80 3.71 17.71
CA ALA A 295 24.93 4.55 17.30
C ALA A 295 24.51 6.02 17.11
N ARG A 296 23.31 6.24 16.53
CA ARG A 296 22.72 7.57 16.37
C ARG A 296 22.40 8.24 17.71
N GLU A 297 21.76 7.52 18.64
CA GLU A 297 21.47 8.06 19.98
C GLU A 297 22.75 8.47 20.72
N LEU A 298 23.81 7.65 20.62
CA LEU A 298 25.12 7.98 21.19
C LEU A 298 25.72 9.23 20.53
N THR A 299 25.60 9.34 19.21
CA THR A 299 26.07 10.49 18.46
C THR A 299 25.35 11.77 18.94
N ILE A 300 24.01 11.74 19.02
CA ILE A 300 23.19 12.86 19.51
C ILE A 300 23.55 13.21 20.96
N LYS A 301 23.70 12.22 21.84
CA LYS A 301 24.09 12.44 23.24
C LYS A 301 25.47 13.07 23.35
N LEU A 302 26.41 12.66 22.50
CA LEU A 302 27.76 13.22 22.48
C LEU A 302 27.76 14.66 21.91
N GLU A 303 27.01 14.93 20.86
CA GLU A 303 26.81 16.24 20.26
C GLU A 303 26.16 17.22 21.24
N ASN A 304 25.12 16.79 21.97
CA ASN A 304 24.49 17.61 23.02
C ASN A 304 25.46 17.89 24.18
N ARG A 305 26.32 16.92 24.54
CA ARG A 305 27.34 17.12 25.56
C ARG A 305 28.44 18.11 25.13
N ILE A 306 28.75 18.13 23.85
CA ILE A 306 29.69 19.05 23.22
C ILE A 306 29.07 20.47 23.18
N LYS A 307 27.76 20.58 22.80
CA LYS A 307 27.00 21.87 22.83
C LYS A 307 27.00 22.52 24.24
N LEU A 308 26.86 21.72 25.28
CA LEU A 308 26.84 22.20 26.68
C LEU A 308 28.21 22.70 27.20
N LYS A 309 29.28 22.56 26.42
CA LYS A 309 30.66 22.93 26.78
C LYS A 309 31.28 24.00 25.90
N ASP A 310 30.48 24.90 25.31
CA ASP A 310 30.97 26.00 24.42
C ASP A 310 31.79 25.51 23.20
N TYR A 311 31.40 24.33 22.67
CA TYR A 311 32.11 23.74 21.55
C TYR A 311 31.75 24.41 20.21
N LYS A 312 32.79 24.73 19.42
CA LYS A 312 32.67 25.32 18.08
C LYS A 312 32.66 24.21 17.01
N TYR A 313 31.67 24.23 16.15
CA TYR A 313 31.65 23.36 14.97
C TYR A 313 32.76 23.71 13.99
N THR A 314 33.52 22.74 13.53
CA THR A 314 34.55 22.93 12.52
C THR A 314 33.96 22.95 11.10
N ASN A 315 34.71 23.45 10.12
CA ASN A 315 34.32 23.37 8.71
C ASN A 315 34.21 21.93 8.22
N GLU A 316 34.94 20.98 8.81
CA GLU A 316 34.86 19.54 8.52
C GLU A 316 33.50 18.96 8.91
N ASP A 317 32.94 19.37 10.06
CA ASP A 317 31.61 18.93 10.48
C ASP A 317 30.52 19.36 9.48
N VAL A 318 30.71 20.48 8.81
CA VAL A 318 29.81 20.95 7.73
C VAL A 318 29.86 20.04 6.53
N LEU A 319 31.06 19.67 6.13
CA LEU A 319 31.27 18.80 4.97
C LEU A 319 30.62 17.44 5.23
N VAL A 320 30.84 16.87 6.42
CA VAL A 320 30.23 15.59 6.81
C VAL A 320 28.71 15.67 6.84
N ILE A 321 28.13 16.74 7.38
CA ILE A 321 26.66 16.91 7.37
C ILE A 321 26.12 17.07 5.95
N LYS A 322 26.80 17.83 5.09
CA LYS A 322 26.43 18.00 3.68
C LYS A 322 26.52 16.67 2.91
N GLU A 323 27.57 15.92 3.15
CA GLU A 323 27.79 14.61 2.54
C GLU A 323 26.74 13.61 3.01
N ALA A 324 26.42 13.56 4.30
CA ALA A 324 25.34 12.75 4.85
C ALA A 324 23.96 13.10 4.27
N ILE A 325 23.66 14.38 4.08
CA ILE A 325 22.41 14.82 3.42
C ILE A 325 22.40 14.37 1.96
N LYS A 326 23.52 14.51 1.25
CA LYS A 326 23.65 14.07 -0.15
C LYS A 326 23.46 12.55 -0.29
N GLU A 327 24.09 11.78 0.59
CA GLU A 327 23.93 10.32 0.59
C GLU A 327 22.51 9.87 0.93
N LEU A 328 21.81 10.58 1.82
CA LEU A 328 20.39 10.34 2.06
C LEU A 328 19.53 10.65 0.82
N ASP A 329 19.88 11.67 0.05
CA ASP A 329 19.20 11.98 -1.21
C ASP A 329 19.50 10.91 -2.28
N ASN A 330 20.75 10.46 -2.41
CA ASN A 330 21.14 9.36 -3.28
C ASN A 330 20.42 8.06 -2.92
N LEU A 331 20.35 7.75 -1.63
CA LEU A 331 19.66 6.59 -1.10
C LEU A 331 18.15 6.64 -1.43
N THR A 332 17.55 7.81 -1.28
CA THR A 332 16.15 8.03 -1.64
C THR A 332 15.92 7.76 -3.14
N THR A 333 16.85 8.19 -4.01
CA THR A 333 16.79 7.92 -5.46
C THR A 333 16.88 6.44 -5.76
N TYR A 334 17.84 5.79 -5.13
CA TYR A 334 18.03 4.35 -5.29
C TYR A 334 16.75 3.58 -4.90
N TYR A 335 16.19 3.87 -3.73
CA TYR A 335 14.94 3.22 -3.30
C TYR A 335 13.78 3.51 -4.25
N LEU A 336 13.67 4.74 -4.75
CA LEU A 336 12.64 5.07 -5.73
C LEU A 336 12.77 4.19 -6.99
N THR A 337 13.99 4.08 -7.50
CA THR A 337 14.28 3.28 -8.70
C THR A 337 13.99 1.79 -8.48
N GLU A 338 14.39 1.25 -7.34
CA GLU A 338 14.12 -0.16 -7.02
C GLU A 338 12.64 -0.43 -6.74
N SER A 339 11.95 0.47 -6.02
CA SER A 339 10.50 0.34 -5.81
C SER A 339 9.73 0.37 -7.13
N VAL A 340 10.12 1.22 -8.06
CA VAL A 340 9.52 1.28 -9.40
C VAL A 340 9.68 -0.02 -10.15
N LYS A 341 10.86 -0.64 -10.13
CA LYS A 341 11.09 -1.96 -10.76
C LYS A 341 10.21 -3.07 -10.20
N VAL A 342 9.86 -3.00 -8.92
CA VAL A 342 8.94 -3.96 -8.30
C VAL A 342 7.48 -3.66 -8.67
N LEU A 343 7.13 -2.38 -8.76
CA LEU A 343 5.76 -1.95 -9.10
C LEU A 343 5.41 -2.14 -10.57
N GLU A 344 6.36 -1.93 -11.47
CA GLU A 344 6.15 -1.96 -12.92
C GLU A 344 5.49 -3.27 -13.40
N PRO A 345 5.93 -4.48 -13.02
CA PRO A 345 5.26 -5.71 -13.41
C PRO A 345 3.83 -5.83 -12.87
N ILE A 346 3.59 -5.31 -11.67
CA ILE A 346 2.26 -5.35 -11.04
C ILE A 346 1.32 -4.39 -11.77
N ILE A 347 1.78 -3.17 -12.05
CA ILE A 347 1.03 -2.17 -12.82
C ILE A 347 0.72 -2.72 -14.21
N ASN A 348 1.72 -3.30 -14.87
CA ASN A 348 1.56 -3.85 -16.22
C ASN A 348 0.59 -5.04 -16.26
N SER A 349 0.49 -5.84 -15.20
CA SER A 349 -0.52 -6.90 -15.12
C SER A 349 -1.95 -6.36 -15.17
N ILE A 350 -2.16 -5.12 -14.75
CA ILE A 350 -3.45 -4.41 -14.78
C ILE A 350 -3.61 -3.68 -16.13
N LEU A 351 -2.59 -2.94 -16.58
CA LEU A 351 -2.65 -2.11 -17.78
C LEU A 351 -2.74 -2.90 -19.06
N LEU A 352 -2.13 -4.08 -19.14
CA LEU A 352 -2.23 -4.99 -20.28
C LEU A 352 -3.69 -5.40 -20.59
N LYS A 353 -4.56 -5.40 -19.58
CA LYS A 353 -6.00 -5.68 -19.78
C LYS A 353 -6.71 -4.58 -20.59
N ILE A 354 -6.14 -3.39 -20.64
CA ILE A 354 -6.64 -2.24 -21.45
C ILE A 354 -5.71 -1.92 -22.61
N GLY A 355 -4.76 -2.80 -22.90
CA GLY A 355 -3.85 -2.70 -24.06
C GLY A 355 -2.70 -1.72 -23.91
N PHE A 356 -2.34 -1.32 -22.68
CA PHE A 356 -1.17 -0.49 -22.38
C PHE A 356 -0.10 -1.27 -21.62
N GLU A 357 1.15 -0.89 -21.83
CA GLU A 357 2.30 -1.27 -21.03
C GLU A 357 3.01 -0.01 -20.55
N ALA A 358 3.34 0.08 -19.28
CA ALA A 358 4.01 1.22 -18.68
C ALA A 358 5.48 0.93 -18.44
N GLU A 359 6.34 1.85 -18.82
CA GLU A 359 7.76 1.91 -18.46
C GLU A 359 7.98 3.12 -17.54
N PHE A 360 8.56 2.87 -16.38
CA PHE A 360 8.81 3.91 -15.38
C PHE A 360 10.28 4.31 -15.41
N LYS A 361 10.55 5.61 -15.51
CA LYS A 361 11.92 6.16 -15.56
C LYS A 361 12.12 7.15 -14.42
N VAL A 362 13.26 7.05 -13.76
CA VAL A 362 13.74 8.02 -12.77
C VAL A 362 15.03 8.62 -13.31
N ASP A 363 15.06 9.93 -13.53
CA ASP A 363 16.26 10.62 -14.02
C ASP A 363 17.23 10.94 -12.87
N ASP A 364 18.44 11.39 -13.23
CA ASP A 364 19.51 11.76 -12.28
C ASP A 364 19.10 12.91 -11.32
N LYS A 365 18.02 13.63 -11.64
CA LYS A 365 17.45 14.69 -10.80
C LYS A 365 16.30 14.19 -9.93
N ASN A 366 16.10 12.88 -9.86
CA ASN A 366 14.97 12.25 -9.18
C ASN A 366 13.59 12.63 -9.73
N LYS A 367 13.54 13.01 -11.01
CA LYS A 367 12.28 13.25 -11.69
C LYS A 367 11.74 11.93 -12.19
N PHE A 368 10.55 11.63 -11.77
CA PHE A 368 9.80 10.46 -12.19
C PHE A 368 9.06 10.76 -13.49
N SER A 369 9.13 9.85 -14.45
CA SER A 369 8.36 9.90 -15.69
C SER A 369 7.81 8.52 -16.03
N ILE A 370 6.67 8.50 -16.70
CA ILE A 370 5.97 7.30 -17.14
C ILE A 370 5.85 7.39 -18.64
N VAL A 371 6.33 6.37 -19.32
CA VAL A 371 6.12 6.16 -20.76
C VAL A 371 5.16 5.00 -20.91
N LEU A 372 4.13 5.17 -21.70
CA LEU A 372 3.13 4.15 -21.97
C LEU A 372 3.24 3.69 -23.41
N HIS A 373 3.31 2.39 -23.60
CA HIS A 373 3.40 1.75 -24.91
C HIS A 373 2.06 1.14 -25.28
N LYS A 374 1.57 1.45 -26.47
CA LYS A 374 0.37 0.84 -27.05
C LYS A 374 0.50 0.74 -28.57
N GLU A 375 0.34 -0.47 -29.12
CA GLU A 375 0.36 -0.72 -30.56
C GLU A 375 1.58 -0.15 -31.29
N GLY A 376 2.75 -0.15 -30.60
CA GLY A 376 4.01 0.35 -31.15
C GLY A 376 4.20 1.87 -31.11
N ALA A 377 3.32 2.60 -30.43
CA ALA A 377 3.43 4.04 -30.18
C ALA A 377 3.66 4.33 -28.69
N ASP A 378 4.42 5.39 -28.43
CA ASP A 378 4.72 5.88 -27.09
C ASP A 378 3.78 7.03 -26.73
N TYR A 379 3.22 6.97 -25.54
CA TYR A 379 2.33 7.98 -24.96
C TYR A 379 2.90 8.48 -23.65
N THR A 380 2.69 9.74 -23.35
CA THR A 380 2.90 10.29 -22.01
C THR A 380 1.60 10.19 -21.20
N TYR A 381 1.68 10.35 -19.88
CA TYR A 381 0.49 10.39 -19.04
C TYR A 381 -0.52 11.48 -19.47
N ASP A 382 -0.02 12.60 -20.00
CA ASP A 382 -0.85 13.73 -20.44
C ASP A 382 -1.66 13.41 -21.72
N ASP A 383 -1.16 12.50 -22.56
CA ASP A 383 -1.82 12.07 -23.82
C ASP A 383 -3.02 11.14 -23.57
N LEU A 384 -3.18 10.64 -22.35
CA LEU A 384 -4.26 9.73 -21.98
C LEU A 384 -5.60 10.45 -21.86
N SER A 385 -6.68 9.77 -22.24
CA SER A 385 -8.05 10.19 -21.89
C SER A 385 -8.28 10.13 -20.38
N ASP A 386 -9.29 10.87 -19.89
CA ASP A 386 -9.59 10.89 -18.45
C ASP A 386 -9.87 9.48 -17.88
N GLY A 387 -10.56 8.62 -18.64
CA GLY A 387 -10.79 7.24 -18.25
C GLY A 387 -9.49 6.42 -18.16
N GLN A 388 -8.59 6.58 -19.13
CA GLN A 388 -7.28 5.91 -19.13
C GLN A 388 -6.39 6.42 -18.01
N LYS A 389 -6.38 7.73 -17.75
CA LYS A 389 -5.69 8.32 -16.60
C LYS A 389 -6.19 7.73 -15.29
N LEU A 390 -7.49 7.55 -15.16
CA LEU A 390 -8.09 6.95 -13.98
C LEU A 390 -7.66 5.48 -13.79
N VAL A 391 -7.71 4.67 -14.87
CA VAL A 391 -7.26 3.27 -14.79
C VAL A 391 -5.78 3.19 -14.42
N MET A 392 -4.94 4.07 -14.99
CA MET A 392 -3.52 4.15 -14.64
C MET A 392 -3.31 4.49 -13.16
N GLN A 393 -4.07 5.43 -12.61
CA GLN A 393 -4.02 5.80 -11.20
C GLN A 393 -4.46 4.65 -10.29
N ILE A 394 -5.53 3.94 -10.66
CA ILE A 394 -6.00 2.77 -9.93
C ILE A 394 -4.92 1.69 -9.93
N ALA A 395 -4.37 1.37 -11.10
CA ALA A 395 -3.30 0.40 -11.25
C ALA A 395 -2.10 0.74 -10.36
N PHE A 396 -1.70 2.01 -10.35
CA PHE A 396 -0.59 2.48 -9.52
C PHE A 396 -0.90 2.38 -8.01
N LYS A 397 -2.09 2.81 -7.57
CA LYS A 397 -2.50 2.72 -6.16
C LYS A 397 -2.57 1.27 -5.67
N LEU A 398 -3.20 0.39 -6.46
CA LEU A 398 -3.30 -1.03 -6.13
C LEU A 398 -1.93 -1.69 -6.07
N SER A 399 -1.04 -1.35 -6.99
CA SER A 399 0.32 -1.90 -7.00
C SER A 399 1.12 -1.48 -5.77
N LEU A 400 0.96 -0.24 -5.32
CA LEU A 400 1.57 0.24 -4.07
C LEU A 400 1.04 -0.51 -2.85
N LEU A 401 -0.26 -0.73 -2.77
CA LEU A 401 -0.87 -1.50 -1.68
C LEU A 401 -0.39 -2.96 -1.70
N MET A 402 -0.32 -3.57 -2.88
CA MET A 402 0.15 -4.96 -3.04
C MET A 402 1.63 -5.12 -2.71
N GLU A 403 2.46 -4.17 -3.10
CA GLU A 403 3.91 -4.15 -2.79
C GLU A 403 4.15 -4.09 -1.28
N GLN A 404 3.32 -3.34 -0.57
CA GLN A 404 3.37 -3.25 0.89
C GLN A 404 2.76 -4.47 1.61
N GLY A 405 2.26 -5.46 0.87
CA GLY A 405 1.57 -6.61 1.43
C GLY A 405 0.21 -6.26 2.05
N GLU A 406 -0.33 -5.11 1.66
CA GLU A 406 -1.58 -4.60 2.19
C GLU A 406 -2.78 -5.29 1.52
N SER A 407 -3.83 -5.45 2.29
CA SER A 407 -5.15 -5.90 1.85
C SER A 407 -6.23 -4.97 2.42
N GLY A 408 -7.50 -5.28 2.20
CA GLY A 408 -8.63 -4.59 2.82
C GLY A 408 -9.33 -3.60 1.89
N LEU A 409 -9.94 -2.56 2.45
CA LEU A 409 -10.94 -1.74 1.77
C LEU A 409 -10.34 -0.68 0.84
N VAL A 410 -10.90 -0.57 -0.36
CA VAL A 410 -10.75 0.54 -1.31
C VAL A 410 -12.15 1.12 -1.61
N ILE A 411 -12.28 2.44 -1.64
CA ILE A 411 -13.56 3.12 -1.87
C ILE A 411 -13.47 3.97 -3.13
N ALA A 412 -14.40 3.78 -4.05
CA ALA A 412 -14.58 4.59 -5.25
C ALA A 412 -15.84 5.45 -5.11
N ASP A 413 -15.69 6.73 -4.74
CA ASP A 413 -16.79 7.70 -4.62
C ASP A 413 -16.92 8.54 -5.90
N GLU A 414 -17.82 8.13 -6.80
CA GLU A 414 -18.03 8.72 -8.12
C GLU A 414 -16.75 8.73 -9.00
N GLY A 415 -15.62 8.28 -8.48
CA GLY A 415 -14.34 8.24 -9.18
C GLY A 415 -14.40 7.39 -10.44
N LEU A 416 -15.20 6.32 -10.43
CA LEU A 416 -15.38 5.43 -11.59
C LEU A 416 -16.45 5.90 -12.58
N SER A 417 -17.12 7.03 -12.34
CA SER A 417 -18.21 7.52 -13.18
C SER A 417 -17.78 8.01 -14.58
N SER A 418 -16.47 8.25 -14.77
CA SER A 418 -15.89 8.63 -16.06
C SER A 418 -15.53 7.43 -16.94
N LEU A 419 -15.63 6.21 -16.41
CA LEU A 419 -15.40 4.99 -17.17
C LEU A 419 -16.67 4.60 -17.93
N ASP A 420 -16.48 4.08 -19.15
CA ASP A 420 -17.54 3.35 -19.84
C ASP A 420 -17.83 2.01 -19.14
N SER A 421 -18.93 1.37 -19.51
CA SER A 421 -19.39 0.13 -18.86
C SER A 421 -18.37 -1.00 -18.98
N ASP A 422 -17.64 -1.10 -20.08
CA ASP A 422 -16.67 -2.18 -20.31
C ASP A 422 -15.43 -1.99 -19.44
N ASN A 423 -14.90 -0.77 -19.36
CA ASN A 423 -13.78 -0.45 -18.50
C ASN A 423 -14.15 -0.56 -17.01
N LEU A 424 -15.37 -0.19 -16.63
CA LEU A 424 -15.84 -0.39 -15.27
C LEU A 424 -15.93 -1.87 -14.89
N LEU A 425 -16.45 -2.71 -15.80
CA LEU A 425 -16.48 -4.17 -15.60
C LEU A 425 -15.07 -4.76 -15.49
N HIS A 426 -14.12 -4.26 -16.29
CA HIS A 426 -12.72 -4.67 -16.18
C HIS A 426 -12.12 -4.32 -14.82
N ILE A 427 -12.37 -3.12 -14.32
CA ILE A 427 -11.91 -2.70 -12.98
C ILE A 427 -12.50 -3.59 -11.90
N ILE A 428 -13.80 -3.87 -11.93
CA ILE A 428 -14.45 -4.77 -10.96
C ILE A 428 -13.78 -6.15 -10.98
N LYS A 429 -13.57 -6.73 -12.17
CA LYS A 429 -12.88 -8.03 -12.31
C LYS A 429 -11.43 -8.02 -11.80
N ILE A 430 -10.73 -6.89 -11.95
CA ILE A 430 -9.39 -6.73 -11.38
C ILE A 430 -9.44 -6.84 -9.85
N PHE A 431 -10.43 -6.20 -9.21
CA PHE A 431 -10.60 -6.25 -7.77
C PHE A 431 -11.02 -7.64 -7.26
N GLU A 432 -11.81 -8.41 -8.05
CA GLU A 432 -12.17 -9.78 -7.71
C GLU A 432 -10.94 -10.73 -7.63
N ASP A 433 -9.92 -10.45 -8.43
CA ASP A 433 -8.66 -11.21 -8.45
C ASP A 433 -7.66 -10.77 -7.37
N LEU A 434 -7.95 -9.69 -6.64
CA LEU A 434 -7.04 -9.07 -5.68
C LEU A 434 -7.57 -9.17 -4.25
N PRO A 435 -6.72 -9.10 -3.22
CA PRO A 435 -7.12 -9.22 -1.82
C PRO A 435 -7.73 -7.92 -1.27
N PHE A 436 -8.55 -7.22 -2.08
CA PHE A 436 -9.18 -5.97 -1.70
C PHE A 436 -10.69 -6.09 -1.68
N GLN A 437 -11.28 -5.41 -0.69
CA GLN A 437 -12.71 -5.15 -0.64
C GLN A 437 -12.97 -3.83 -1.37
N LEU A 438 -13.92 -3.79 -2.31
CA LEU A 438 -14.23 -2.61 -3.11
C LEU A 438 -15.62 -2.08 -2.82
N PHE A 439 -15.71 -0.83 -2.38
CA PHE A 439 -16.97 -0.08 -2.31
C PHE A 439 -17.05 0.88 -3.48
N ILE A 440 -18.10 0.75 -4.28
CA ILE A 440 -18.35 1.59 -5.43
C ILE A 440 -19.60 2.43 -5.16
N ILE A 441 -19.48 3.74 -5.26
CA ILE A 441 -20.59 4.67 -5.13
C ILE A 441 -20.85 5.27 -6.52
N LEU A 442 -22.01 4.92 -7.12
CA LEU A 442 -22.43 5.42 -8.42
C LEU A 442 -23.87 5.91 -8.36
N HIS A 443 -24.24 6.82 -9.29
CA HIS A 443 -25.59 7.33 -9.42
C HIS A 443 -26.52 6.36 -10.16
N ASN A 444 -26.11 5.90 -11.32
CA ASN A 444 -26.84 4.96 -12.16
C ASN A 444 -25.87 3.96 -12.77
N PHE A 445 -26.13 2.69 -12.56
CA PHE A 445 -25.45 1.60 -13.23
C PHE A 445 -26.43 0.42 -13.35
N ASP A 446 -26.81 0.09 -14.56
CA ASP A 446 -27.88 -0.89 -14.83
C ASP A 446 -27.34 -2.30 -15.06
N ASN A 447 -26.09 -2.45 -15.52
CA ASN A 447 -25.47 -3.72 -15.82
C ASN A 447 -24.47 -4.15 -14.73
N VAL A 448 -25.00 -4.50 -13.54
CA VAL A 448 -24.14 -4.96 -12.44
C VAL A 448 -23.71 -6.40 -12.66
N PRO A 449 -22.41 -6.76 -12.57
CA PRO A 449 -21.94 -8.13 -12.67
C PRO A 449 -22.57 -9.05 -11.63
N GLU A 450 -22.67 -10.35 -11.92
CA GLU A 450 -22.98 -11.36 -10.92
C GLU A 450 -21.92 -11.37 -9.81
N GLY A 451 -22.35 -11.50 -8.55
CA GLY A 451 -21.44 -11.53 -7.39
C GLY A 451 -21.22 -10.16 -6.71
N VAL A 452 -21.66 -9.07 -7.31
CA VAL A 452 -21.58 -7.74 -6.70
C VAL A 452 -22.79 -7.50 -5.80
N LYS A 453 -22.58 -7.21 -4.53
CA LYS A 453 -23.65 -6.83 -3.60
C LYS A 453 -24.15 -5.43 -3.92
N ILE A 454 -25.46 -5.27 -4.03
CA ILE A 454 -26.10 -3.98 -4.28
C ILE A 454 -26.75 -3.48 -2.99
N ILE A 455 -26.42 -2.26 -2.57
CA ILE A 455 -27.15 -1.50 -1.56
C ILE A 455 -27.88 -0.35 -2.27
N ASN A 456 -29.21 -0.42 -2.31
CA ASN A 456 -30.04 0.57 -2.98
C ASN A 456 -30.70 1.48 -1.95
N LEU A 457 -30.21 2.71 -1.81
CA LEU A 457 -30.72 3.67 -0.83
C LEU A 457 -32.07 4.33 -1.23
N ASN A 458 -32.61 4.02 -2.41
CA ASN A 458 -33.94 4.49 -2.79
C ASN A 458 -35.08 3.60 -2.24
N GLU A 459 -34.77 2.34 -1.88
CA GLU A 459 -35.76 1.34 -1.46
C GLU A 459 -35.96 1.29 0.06
N GLU A 460 -35.04 1.88 0.86
CA GLU A 460 -35.11 1.85 2.33
C GLU A 460 -35.98 2.96 2.95
N GLU A 461 -36.49 3.93 2.17
CA GLU A 461 -37.42 4.95 2.68
C GLU A 461 -38.82 4.40 2.99
N THR A 462 -39.10 3.12 2.72
CA THR A 462 -40.45 2.55 2.89
C THR A 462 -40.61 1.63 4.12
N ASN A 463 -39.57 1.38 4.90
CA ASN A 463 -39.61 0.47 6.08
C ASN A 463 -38.99 1.07 7.36
N GLY A 464 -39.06 2.37 7.58
CA GLY A 464 -38.54 3.05 8.79
C GLY A 464 -39.68 3.70 9.61
#